data_5d8c558d7100f07f250f68beabe026b6
#
_entry.id   5d8c558d7100f07f250f68beabe026b6
#
_cell.length_a   1.000
_cell.length_b   1.000
_cell.length_c   1.000
_cell.angle_alpha   90.00
_cell.angle_beta   90.00
_cell.angle_gamma   90.00
#
_symmetry.space_group_name_H-M   'P 1'
#
loop_
_entity.id
_entity.type
_entity.pdbx_description
1 polymer ?
#
loop_
_entity_poly.entity_id
_entity_poly.type
_entity_poly.pdbx_seq_one_letter_code
_entity_poly.pdbx_strand_id
1 'polypeptide(L)'
;MAAFFALTMAQATGIPAAYSPLVIQPNGLPDRAEFDLTPALQQARREGKRLYVYLGANDCPFCRRYEAFLDKNAGELAARFKQQYLVVDLHSSLSLTSQKVYFRVGDKSLPYGDFQRSINDERARMLVYPSVWLFDAQLKPLMQMPAGAGTFETVQEQIEILDLVQ
;
A
#
# COMPACT_ATOMS: atom_id res chain seq x y z
N MET A 1 5.72 -37.00 -29.63
CA MET A 1 4.95 -35.79 -29.33
C MET A 1 5.28 -35.36 -27.91
N ALA A 2 6.07 -34.33 -27.73
CA ALA A 2 6.43 -33.78 -26.42
C ALA A 2 5.45 -32.64 -26.12
N ALA A 3 4.61 -32.80 -25.09
CA ALA A 3 3.71 -31.80 -24.63
C ALA A 3 4.49 -30.79 -23.79
N PHE A 4 4.68 -29.58 -24.29
CA PHE A 4 5.18 -28.44 -23.52
C PHE A 4 4.06 -27.97 -22.59
N PHE A 5 4.16 -28.29 -21.31
CA PHE A 5 3.39 -27.61 -20.28
C PHE A 5 3.97 -26.21 -20.08
N ALA A 6 3.31 -25.21 -20.61
CA ALA A 6 3.58 -23.83 -20.26
C ALA A 6 3.10 -23.63 -18.82
N LEU A 7 4.03 -23.58 -17.85
CA LEU A 7 3.76 -23.05 -16.53
C LEU A 7 3.48 -21.55 -16.70
N THR A 8 2.21 -21.17 -16.65
CA THR A 8 1.83 -19.78 -16.43
C THR A 8 2.20 -19.44 -14.99
N MET A 9 3.33 -18.78 -14.81
CA MET A 9 3.68 -18.13 -13.54
C MET A 9 2.61 -17.08 -13.28
N ALA A 10 1.71 -17.33 -12.33
CA ALA A 10 0.84 -16.30 -11.82
C ALA A 10 1.74 -15.21 -11.24
N GLN A 11 1.68 -14.01 -11.81
CA GLN A 11 2.43 -12.88 -11.27
C GLN A 11 1.90 -12.61 -9.86
N ALA A 12 2.80 -12.64 -8.88
CA ALA A 12 2.46 -12.27 -7.53
C ALA A 12 1.93 -10.83 -7.52
N THR A 13 0.77 -10.63 -6.90
CA THR A 13 0.16 -9.29 -6.75
C THR A 13 0.66 -8.66 -5.46
N GLY A 14 0.84 -7.34 -5.48
CA GLY A 14 1.28 -6.57 -4.31
C GLY A 14 2.75 -6.12 -4.37
N ILE A 15 3.18 -5.52 -3.30
CA ILE A 15 4.55 -5.02 -3.17
C ILE A 15 5.55 -6.19 -3.20
N PRO A 16 6.63 -6.12 -4.00
CA PRO A 16 7.59 -7.21 -4.13
C PRO A 16 8.25 -7.61 -2.81
N ALA A 17 8.53 -8.92 -2.65
CA ALA A 17 9.11 -9.48 -1.44
C ALA A 17 10.45 -8.85 -1.01
N ALA A 18 11.21 -8.28 -1.97
CA ALA A 18 12.46 -7.56 -1.70
C ALA A 18 12.27 -6.39 -0.71
N TYR A 19 11.07 -5.80 -0.64
CA TYR A 19 10.72 -4.71 0.27
C TYR A 19 10.25 -5.21 1.64
N SER A 20 10.14 -6.53 1.85
CA SER A 20 9.67 -7.17 3.09
C SER A 20 8.32 -6.61 3.57
N PRO A 21 7.28 -6.55 2.71
CA PRO A 21 6.02 -5.93 3.08
C PRO A 21 5.29 -6.74 4.14
N LEU A 22 4.67 -6.02 5.09
CA LEU A 22 3.61 -6.58 5.93
C LEU A 22 2.30 -6.57 5.13
N VAL A 23 1.90 -7.75 4.66
CA VAL A 23 0.67 -7.91 3.87
C VAL A 23 -0.52 -7.98 4.80
N ILE A 24 -1.52 -7.13 4.57
CA ILE A 24 -2.79 -7.12 5.30
C ILE A 24 -3.92 -7.45 4.33
N GLN A 25 -4.52 -8.61 4.55
CA GLN A 25 -5.76 -8.99 3.87
C GLN A 25 -6.95 -8.37 4.61
N PRO A 26 -8.00 -7.95 3.90
CA PRO A 26 -9.18 -7.42 4.56
C PRO A 26 -9.92 -8.52 5.32
N ASN A 27 -10.42 -8.21 6.51
CA ASN A 27 -11.39 -9.06 7.19
C ASN A 27 -12.68 -9.07 6.37
N GLY A 28 -13.09 -10.25 5.94
CA GLY A 28 -14.31 -10.47 5.15
C GLY A 28 -15.55 -10.46 6.06
N LEU A 29 -16.03 -9.27 6.43
CA LEU A 29 -17.31 -9.10 7.10
C LEU A 29 -18.44 -9.10 6.07
N PRO A 30 -19.68 -9.50 6.44
CA PRO A 30 -20.77 -9.66 5.47
C PRO A 30 -21.09 -8.39 4.66
N ASP A 31 -20.85 -7.21 5.22
CA ASP A 31 -21.20 -5.92 4.67
C ASP A 31 -20.02 -5.06 4.25
N ARG A 32 -18.78 -5.46 4.59
CA ARG A 32 -17.58 -4.65 4.39
C ARG A 32 -16.29 -5.45 4.38
N ALA A 33 -15.25 -4.85 3.78
CA ALA A 33 -13.87 -5.28 3.88
C ALA A 33 -13.11 -4.35 4.84
N GLU A 34 -12.57 -4.87 5.92
CA GLU A 34 -11.90 -4.11 6.96
C GLU A 34 -10.41 -4.44 7.00
N PHE A 35 -9.56 -3.43 6.86
CA PHE A 35 -8.11 -3.53 7.01
C PHE A 35 -7.69 -3.10 8.40
N ASP A 36 -7.11 -4.02 9.18
CA ASP A 36 -6.61 -3.72 10.52
C ASP A 36 -5.16 -3.23 10.45
N LEU A 37 -4.95 -1.94 10.67
CA LEU A 37 -3.64 -1.29 10.70
C LEU A 37 -2.96 -1.39 12.07
N THR A 38 -3.63 -1.89 13.10
CA THR A 38 -3.10 -1.95 14.47
C THR A 38 -1.78 -2.70 14.57
N PRO A 39 -1.62 -3.90 13.97
CA PRO A 39 -0.35 -4.62 14.02
C PRO A 39 0.79 -3.86 13.35
N ALA A 40 0.53 -3.20 12.23
CA ALA A 40 1.52 -2.40 11.51
C ALA A 40 2.01 -1.22 12.36
N LEU A 41 1.10 -0.50 13.00
CA LEU A 41 1.45 0.60 13.90
C LEU A 41 2.28 0.14 15.10
N GLN A 42 1.92 -0.97 15.70
CA GLN A 42 2.67 -1.55 16.82
C GLN A 42 4.09 -1.95 16.39
N GLN A 43 4.22 -2.55 15.21
CA GLN A 43 5.52 -2.94 14.67
C GLN A 43 6.37 -1.71 14.32
N ALA A 44 5.81 -0.70 13.66
CA ALA A 44 6.51 0.54 13.33
C ALA A 44 7.06 1.24 14.58
N ARG A 45 6.28 1.28 15.67
CA ARG A 45 6.73 1.83 16.97
C ARG A 45 7.88 1.04 17.56
N ARG A 46 7.81 -0.29 17.55
CA ARG A 46 8.91 -1.15 18.06
C ARG A 46 10.20 -0.99 17.27
N GLU A 47 10.09 -0.79 15.96
CA GLU A 47 11.24 -0.68 15.06
C GLU A 47 11.73 0.77 14.88
N GLY A 48 11.04 1.76 15.44
CA GLY A 48 11.35 3.17 15.24
C GLY A 48 11.23 3.62 13.78
N LYS A 49 10.32 3.01 13.02
CA LYS A 49 10.11 3.26 11.60
C LYS A 49 8.84 4.06 11.33
N ARG A 50 8.84 4.74 10.19
CA ARG A 50 7.63 5.30 9.58
C ARG A 50 6.86 4.21 8.84
N LEU A 51 5.63 4.50 8.45
CA LEU A 51 4.80 3.60 7.64
C LEU A 51 4.76 4.08 6.19
N TYR A 52 5.02 3.16 5.28
CA TYR A 52 4.69 3.29 3.87
C TYR A 52 3.50 2.37 3.60
N VAL A 53 2.30 2.96 3.51
CA VAL A 53 1.05 2.20 3.36
C VAL A 53 0.61 2.25 1.91
N TYR A 54 0.64 1.10 1.26
CA TYR A 54 0.19 0.89 -0.12
C TYR A 54 -1.19 0.21 -0.11
N LEU A 55 -2.14 0.81 -0.80
CA LEU A 55 -3.44 0.21 -1.07
C LEU A 55 -3.52 -0.15 -2.54
N GLY A 56 -3.36 -1.43 -2.83
CA GLY A 56 -3.49 -2.00 -4.15
C GLY A 56 -4.76 -2.84 -4.31
N ALA A 57 -5.14 -3.11 -5.54
CA ALA A 57 -6.19 -4.06 -5.86
C ALA A 57 -5.62 -5.17 -6.77
N ASN A 58 -6.02 -6.42 -6.53
CA ASN A 58 -5.49 -7.58 -7.24
C ASN A 58 -5.79 -7.55 -8.74
N ASP A 59 -6.88 -6.91 -9.14
CA ASP A 59 -7.39 -6.77 -10.49
C ASP A 59 -7.12 -5.38 -11.13
N CYS A 60 -6.16 -4.62 -10.59
CA CYS A 60 -5.84 -3.25 -10.98
C CYS A 60 -4.61 -3.20 -11.91
N PRO A 61 -4.75 -2.81 -13.19
CA PRO A 61 -3.62 -2.70 -14.11
C PRO A 61 -2.57 -1.65 -13.69
N PHE A 62 -3.00 -0.53 -13.12
CA PHE A 62 -2.11 0.53 -12.65
C PHE A 62 -1.30 0.09 -11.43
N CYS A 63 -1.90 -0.73 -10.56
CA CYS A 63 -1.20 -1.37 -9.46
C CYS A 63 -0.08 -2.27 -9.98
N ARG A 64 -0.37 -3.12 -10.98
CA ARG A 64 0.64 -3.98 -11.62
C ARG A 64 1.80 -3.19 -12.20
N ARG A 65 1.53 -2.03 -12.80
CA ARG A 65 2.59 -1.17 -13.35
C ARG A 65 3.52 -0.65 -12.24
N TYR A 66 2.97 -0.16 -11.14
CA TYR A 66 3.76 0.33 -10.02
C TYR A 66 4.54 -0.78 -9.34
N GLU A 67 3.93 -1.93 -9.12
CA GLU A 67 4.59 -3.11 -8.54
C GLU A 67 5.74 -3.62 -9.42
N ALA A 68 5.54 -3.64 -10.76
CA ALA A 68 6.59 -4.00 -11.71
C ALA A 68 7.75 -2.97 -11.70
N PHE A 69 7.45 -1.68 -11.55
CA PHE A 69 8.47 -0.64 -11.36
C PHE A 69 9.31 -0.91 -10.10
N LEU A 70 8.65 -1.22 -8.97
CA LEU A 70 9.34 -1.54 -7.73
C LEU A 70 10.18 -2.81 -7.85
N ASP A 71 9.65 -3.86 -8.48
CA ASP A 71 10.37 -5.12 -8.68
C ASP A 71 11.63 -4.92 -9.53
N LYS A 72 11.49 -4.23 -10.65
CA LYS A 72 12.61 -3.92 -11.55
C LYS A 72 13.72 -3.13 -10.86
N ASN A 73 13.38 -2.24 -9.94
CA ASN A 73 14.31 -1.32 -9.29
C ASN A 73 14.61 -1.72 -7.82
N ALA A 74 14.30 -2.95 -7.43
CA ALA A 74 14.47 -3.40 -6.04
C ALA A 74 15.92 -3.31 -5.55
N GLY A 75 16.90 -3.50 -6.44
CA GLY A 75 18.33 -3.37 -6.11
C GLY A 75 18.72 -2.00 -5.58
N GLU A 76 18.08 -0.93 -6.07
CA GLU A 76 18.37 0.44 -5.65
C GLU A 76 17.41 0.91 -4.51
N LEU A 77 16.15 0.50 -4.56
CA LEU A 77 15.11 1.05 -3.71
C LEU A 77 14.87 0.26 -2.42
N ALA A 78 14.94 -1.09 -2.46
CA ALA A 78 14.45 -1.92 -1.36
C ALA A 78 15.19 -1.67 -0.03
N ALA A 79 16.52 -1.47 -0.07
CA ALA A 79 17.30 -1.18 1.13
C ALA A 79 16.88 0.14 1.78
N ARG A 80 16.64 1.18 0.96
CA ARG A 80 16.22 2.49 1.42
C ARG A 80 14.83 2.47 2.05
N PHE A 81 13.87 1.78 1.41
CA PHE A 81 12.55 1.56 1.99
C PHE A 81 12.65 0.88 3.37
N LYS A 82 13.35 -0.25 3.45
CA LYS A 82 13.47 -1.03 4.69
C LYS A 82 14.20 -0.29 5.82
N GLN A 83 15.12 0.59 5.48
CA GLN A 83 15.84 1.39 6.48
C GLN A 83 14.91 2.41 7.17
N GLN A 84 14.01 3.05 6.43
CA GLN A 84 13.21 4.17 6.92
C GLN A 84 11.78 3.80 7.25
N TYR A 85 11.23 2.80 6.56
CA TYR A 85 9.81 2.47 6.57
C TYR A 85 9.55 1.01 6.92
N LEU A 86 8.44 0.80 7.62
CA LEU A 86 7.70 -0.45 7.56
C LEU A 86 6.76 -0.36 6.35
N VAL A 87 6.97 -1.20 5.37
CA VAL A 87 6.13 -1.27 4.18
C VAL A 87 4.89 -2.09 4.51
N VAL A 88 3.72 -1.52 4.31
CA VAL A 88 2.42 -2.15 4.55
C VAL A 88 1.70 -2.28 3.22
N ASP A 89 1.31 -3.49 2.87
CA ASP A 89 0.64 -3.83 1.62
C ASP A 89 -0.79 -4.27 1.89
N LEU A 90 -1.75 -3.41 1.54
CA LEU A 90 -3.18 -3.64 1.71
C LEU A 90 -3.74 -4.21 0.41
N HIS A 91 -4.19 -5.45 0.46
CA HIS A 91 -4.75 -6.14 -0.71
C HIS A 91 -6.25 -5.94 -0.80
N SER A 92 -6.69 -5.19 -1.80
CA SER A 92 -8.09 -4.90 -2.09
C SER A 92 -8.54 -5.49 -3.44
N SER A 93 -9.72 -5.10 -3.90
CA SER A 93 -10.29 -5.44 -5.20
C SER A 93 -11.01 -4.23 -5.80
N LEU A 94 -10.98 -4.06 -7.11
CA LEU A 94 -11.73 -3.01 -7.82
C LEU A 94 -13.25 -3.16 -7.67
N SER A 95 -13.74 -4.33 -7.32
CA SER A 95 -15.15 -4.59 -7.04
C SER A 95 -15.66 -3.98 -5.74
N LEU A 96 -14.74 -3.60 -4.81
CA LEU A 96 -15.09 -2.97 -3.56
C LEU A 96 -15.33 -1.47 -3.75
N THR A 97 -16.49 -1.01 -3.33
CA THR A 97 -16.80 0.43 -3.31
C THR A 97 -16.24 1.08 -2.04
N SER A 98 -16.02 2.39 -2.08
CA SER A 98 -15.52 3.15 -0.93
C SER A 98 -16.39 3.02 0.33
N GLN A 99 -17.69 2.79 0.18
CA GLN A 99 -18.63 2.58 1.29
C GLN A 99 -18.42 1.24 2.00
N LYS A 100 -17.77 0.27 1.33
CA LYS A 100 -17.51 -1.07 1.87
C LYS A 100 -16.08 -1.27 2.34
N VAL A 101 -15.21 -0.27 2.19
CA VAL A 101 -13.82 -0.32 2.65
C VAL A 101 -13.70 0.40 3.99
N TYR A 102 -13.11 -0.28 4.97
CA TYR A 102 -12.93 0.23 6.33
C TYR A 102 -11.48 0.07 6.76
N PHE A 103 -11.02 1.00 7.59
CA PHE A 103 -9.72 0.91 8.26
C PHE A 103 -9.92 0.87 9.77
N ARG A 104 -9.32 -0.13 10.41
CA ARG A 104 -9.30 -0.28 11.85
C ARG A 104 -7.97 0.19 12.43
N VAL A 105 -8.05 0.94 13.53
CA VAL A 105 -6.90 1.29 14.37
C VAL A 105 -7.33 1.15 15.82
N GLY A 106 -6.81 0.16 16.52
CA GLY A 106 -7.28 -0.21 17.84
C GLY A 106 -8.76 -0.57 17.83
N ASP A 107 -9.54 0.08 18.68
CA ASP A 107 -10.99 -0.17 18.78
C ASP A 107 -11.82 0.62 17.76
N LYS A 108 -11.19 1.54 17.02
CA LYS A 108 -11.90 2.35 16.02
C LYS A 108 -11.82 1.72 14.66
N SER A 109 -12.97 1.54 14.02
CA SER A 109 -13.10 1.16 12.63
C SER A 109 -13.85 2.26 11.88
N LEU A 110 -13.20 2.87 10.91
CA LEU A 110 -13.74 3.99 10.13
C LEU A 110 -13.96 3.57 8.68
N PRO A 111 -15.09 3.93 8.07
CA PRO A 111 -15.25 3.79 6.63
C PRO A 111 -14.21 4.64 5.88
N TYR A 112 -13.88 4.24 4.67
CA TYR A 112 -12.83 4.86 3.84
C TYR A 112 -12.87 6.39 3.84
N GLY A 113 -14.04 6.97 3.57
CA GLY A 113 -14.18 8.43 3.51
C GLY A 113 -13.92 9.12 4.86
N ASP A 114 -14.33 8.52 5.98
CA ASP A 114 -14.09 9.07 7.30
C ASP A 114 -12.63 8.93 7.71
N PHE A 115 -12.00 7.80 7.36
CA PHE A 115 -10.56 7.63 7.57
C PHE A 115 -9.77 8.69 6.78
N GLN A 116 -10.08 8.89 5.50
CA GLN A 116 -9.42 9.89 4.68
C GLN A 116 -9.59 11.31 5.26
N ARG A 117 -10.80 11.66 5.69
CA ARG A 117 -11.03 12.96 6.36
C ARG A 117 -10.24 13.09 7.66
N SER A 118 -10.12 12.01 8.43
CA SER A 118 -9.37 12.02 9.69
C SER A 118 -7.87 12.29 9.52
N ILE A 119 -7.34 11.99 8.34
CA ILE A 119 -5.93 12.25 7.97
C ILE A 119 -5.77 13.44 7.01
N ASN A 120 -6.84 14.23 6.80
CA ASN A 120 -6.88 15.39 5.91
C ASN A 120 -6.55 15.04 4.44
N ASP A 121 -6.92 13.84 3.98
CA ASP A 121 -6.77 13.49 2.56
C ASP A 121 -7.88 14.13 1.73
N GLU A 122 -7.51 14.96 0.76
CA GLU A 122 -8.43 15.62 -0.16
C GLU A 122 -9.21 14.63 -1.03
N ARG A 123 -8.71 13.41 -1.19
CA ARG A 123 -9.34 12.31 -1.94
C ARG A 123 -10.41 11.55 -1.15
N ALA A 124 -10.90 12.10 -0.03
CA ALA A 124 -11.82 11.44 0.89
C ALA A 124 -13.11 10.86 0.25
N ARG A 125 -13.47 11.31 -0.94
CA ARG A 125 -14.66 10.85 -1.68
C ARG A 125 -14.36 9.82 -2.77
N MET A 126 -13.08 9.59 -3.07
CA MET A 126 -12.65 8.76 -4.20
C MET A 126 -11.75 7.64 -3.71
N LEU A 127 -12.21 6.40 -3.90
CA LEU A 127 -11.36 5.23 -3.76
C LEU A 127 -10.55 5.07 -5.04
N VAL A 128 -9.25 5.31 -4.96
CA VAL A 128 -8.32 5.28 -6.09
C VAL A 128 -7.26 4.21 -5.87
N TYR A 129 -6.95 3.46 -6.90
CA TYR A 129 -5.90 2.43 -6.89
C TYR A 129 -4.82 2.70 -7.95
N PRO A 130 -3.55 2.54 -7.63
CA PRO A 130 -3.01 2.41 -6.27
C PRO A 130 -3.09 3.73 -5.48
N SER A 131 -3.16 3.62 -4.16
CA SER A 131 -2.97 4.76 -3.25
C SER A 131 -1.82 4.46 -2.30
N VAL A 132 -1.03 5.50 -1.98
CA VAL A 132 0.08 5.41 -1.05
C VAL A 132 0.03 6.57 -0.07
N TRP A 133 0.25 6.25 1.21
CA TRP A 133 0.39 7.24 2.28
C TRP A 133 1.67 6.98 3.06
N LEU A 134 2.35 8.07 3.44
CA LEU A 134 3.44 8.02 4.38
C LEU A 134 2.94 8.52 5.73
N PHE A 135 3.11 7.72 6.77
CA PHE A 135 2.72 8.07 8.14
C PHE A 135 3.90 7.96 9.09
N ASP A 136 3.84 8.71 10.18
CA ASP A 136 4.65 8.38 11.34
C ASP A 136 4.08 7.16 12.11
N ALA A 137 4.79 6.74 13.15
CA ALA A 137 4.36 5.59 13.96
C ALA A 137 3.10 5.86 14.81
N GLN A 138 2.56 7.08 14.80
CA GLN A 138 1.31 7.47 15.44
C GLN A 138 0.15 7.60 14.46
N LEU A 139 0.35 7.22 13.20
CA LEU A 139 -0.58 7.37 12.08
C LEU A 139 -0.86 8.84 11.71
N LYS A 140 0.05 9.74 12.05
CA LYS A 140 -0.02 11.11 11.55
C LYS A 140 0.47 11.12 10.10
N PRO A 141 -0.30 11.67 9.17
CA PRO A 141 0.11 11.74 7.77
C PRO A 141 1.31 12.68 7.61
N LEU A 142 2.35 12.18 6.96
CA LEU A 142 3.54 12.93 6.57
C LEU A 142 3.42 13.38 5.13
N MET A 143 2.90 12.51 4.28
CA MET A 143 2.66 12.79 2.87
C MET A 143 1.63 11.81 2.31
N GLN A 144 0.82 12.32 1.40
CA GLN A 144 0.01 11.52 0.49
C GLN A 144 0.69 11.57 -0.86
N MET A 145 1.00 10.39 -1.37
CA MET A 145 1.59 10.33 -2.69
C MET A 145 0.47 10.45 -3.72
N PRO A 146 0.70 11.14 -4.86
CA PRO A 146 -0.28 11.19 -5.91
C PRO A 146 -0.74 9.79 -6.29
N ALA A 147 -2.02 9.62 -6.51
CA ALA A 147 -2.60 8.35 -6.89
C ALA A 147 -2.59 8.17 -8.42
N GLY A 148 -2.43 6.95 -8.88
CA GLY A 148 -2.61 6.59 -10.27
C GLY A 148 -1.34 6.30 -11.05
N ALA A 149 -1.52 5.99 -12.33
CA ALA A 149 -0.43 5.68 -13.24
C ALA A 149 0.40 6.93 -13.55
N GLY A 150 1.70 6.78 -13.54
CA GLY A 150 2.64 7.83 -13.93
C GLY A 150 3.23 8.64 -12.77
N THR A 151 2.88 8.31 -11.54
CA THR A 151 3.40 9.02 -10.37
C THR A 151 4.86 8.70 -10.07
N PHE A 152 5.32 7.52 -10.47
CA PHE A 152 6.70 7.07 -10.27
C PHE A 152 7.16 6.41 -11.55
N GLU A 153 7.77 7.20 -12.41
CA GLU A 153 8.34 6.70 -13.65
C GLU A 153 9.84 6.45 -13.49
N THR A 154 10.46 7.08 -12.49
CA THR A 154 11.91 6.97 -12.26
C THR A 154 12.25 6.67 -10.80
N VAL A 155 13.39 6.02 -10.59
CA VAL A 155 13.97 5.76 -9.27
C VAL A 155 14.21 7.06 -8.51
N GLN A 156 14.68 8.09 -9.21
CA GLN A 156 14.97 9.40 -8.62
C GLN A 156 13.72 10.05 -8.03
N GLU A 157 12.60 10.04 -8.74
CA GLU A 157 11.31 10.56 -8.21
C GLU A 157 10.88 9.82 -6.96
N GLN A 158 11.01 8.49 -6.95
CA GLN A 158 10.67 7.69 -5.77
C GLN A 158 11.57 8.03 -4.58
N ILE A 159 12.85 8.23 -4.80
CA ILE A 159 13.82 8.61 -3.76
C ILE A 159 13.49 10.01 -3.22
N GLU A 160 13.26 10.98 -4.08
CA GLU A 160 12.93 12.35 -3.69
C GLU A 160 11.71 12.40 -2.77
N ILE A 161 10.67 11.63 -3.09
CA ILE A 161 9.48 11.55 -2.25
C ILE A 161 9.77 10.96 -0.88
N LEU A 162 10.56 9.88 -0.82
CA LEU A 162 10.94 9.28 0.47
C LEU A 162 11.78 10.25 1.32
N ASP A 163 12.54 11.12 0.69
CA ASP A 163 13.41 12.09 1.35
C ASP A 163 12.68 13.36 1.81
N LEU A 164 11.54 13.71 1.19
CA LEU A 164 10.75 14.89 1.57
C LEU A 164 10.19 14.82 3.00
N VAL A 165 10.11 13.65 3.61
CA VAL A 165 9.54 13.41 4.94
C VAL A 165 10.59 13.05 5.99
N GLN A 166 11.83 13.48 5.80
CA GLN A 166 12.92 13.33 6.78
C GLN A 166 12.77 14.25 7.98
#